data_f3fedbecccb5629a5f801de5e8f7a1b4
#
_entry.id   f3fedbecccb5629a5f801de5e8f7a1b4
#
_cell.length_a   1.000
_cell.length_b   1.000
_cell.length_c   1.000
_cell.angle_alpha   90.00
_cell.angle_beta   90.00
_cell.angle_gamma   90.00
#
_symmetry.space_group_name_H-M   'P 1'
#
loop_
_entity.id
_entity.type
_entity.pdbx_description
1 polymer ?
#
loop_
_entity_poly.entity_id
_entity_poly.type
_entity_poly.pdbx_seq_one_letter_code
_entity_poly.pdbx_strand_id
1 'polypeptide(L)'
;MSMTDPIADMLTRIRNAQGVEKADVAMPSSKLKIAIAQVLKEEGYIEGFSVATTGAKAELKIELKYYAGRPVIERIERISKPGLRVYKGRNDIPRVMNGLGVAIVSTPQGVMTDRKARTAGVGGEVLCYVA
;
A
#
# COMPACT_ATOMS: atom_id res chain seq x y z
N MET A 1 -6.43 20.22 15.62
CA MET A 1 -6.06 19.61 14.34
C MET A 1 -5.78 18.13 14.55
N SER A 2 -6.45 17.34 13.83
CA SER A 2 -6.21 15.91 13.92
C SER A 2 -4.85 15.54 13.34
N MET A 3 -4.33 14.42 13.78
CA MET A 3 -3.14 13.85 13.18
C MET A 3 -3.40 13.52 11.72
N THR A 4 -2.40 13.77 10.90
CA THR A 4 -2.47 13.37 9.50
C THR A 4 -1.92 11.95 9.35
N ASP A 5 -2.52 11.18 8.45
CA ASP A 5 -2.03 9.87 8.08
C ASP A 5 -1.93 9.84 6.56
N PRO A 6 -0.75 10.17 6.00
CA PRO A 6 -0.56 10.18 4.55
C PRO A 6 -0.82 8.83 3.90
N ILE A 7 -0.55 7.74 4.61
CA ILE A 7 -0.77 6.40 4.06
C ILE A 7 -2.27 6.11 4.00
N ALA A 8 -3.01 6.45 5.05
CA ALA A 8 -4.48 6.31 5.02
C ALA A 8 -5.09 7.14 3.89
N ASP A 9 -4.59 8.35 3.68
CA ASP A 9 -5.00 9.20 2.57
C ASP A 9 -4.74 8.54 1.23
N MET A 10 -3.55 7.96 1.04
CA MET A 10 -3.19 7.22 -0.17
C MET A 10 -4.19 6.10 -0.44
N LEU A 11 -4.47 5.26 0.57
CA LEU A 11 -5.38 4.13 0.42
C LEU A 11 -6.81 4.59 0.12
N THR A 12 -7.24 5.69 0.74
CA THR A 12 -8.55 6.28 0.51
C THR A 12 -8.67 6.81 -0.92
N ARG A 13 -7.62 7.48 -1.41
CA ARG A 13 -7.61 7.99 -2.79
C ARG A 13 -7.71 6.85 -3.80
N ILE A 14 -6.99 5.75 -3.57
CA ILE A 14 -7.07 4.56 -4.44
C ILE A 14 -8.49 4.00 -4.41
N ARG A 15 -9.05 3.82 -3.23
CA ARG A 15 -10.41 3.28 -3.07
C ARG A 15 -11.46 4.14 -3.77
N ASN A 16 -11.40 5.45 -3.55
CA ASN A 16 -12.36 6.37 -4.14
C ASN A 16 -12.22 6.42 -5.67
N ALA A 17 -11.00 6.43 -6.19
CA ALA A 17 -10.77 6.44 -7.63
C ALA A 17 -11.31 5.17 -8.29
N GLN A 18 -11.15 4.02 -7.66
CA GLN A 18 -11.72 2.76 -8.14
C GLN A 18 -13.24 2.78 -8.13
N GLY A 19 -13.83 3.43 -7.12
CA GLY A 19 -15.28 3.51 -7.01
C GLY A 19 -15.93 4.29 -8.15
N VAL A 20 -15.21 5.22 -8.78
CA VAL A 20 -15.68 5.97 -9.95
C VAL A 20 -14.95 5.56 -11.23
N GLU A 21 -14.29 4.42 -11.20
CA GLU A 21 -13.64 3.78 -12.35
C GLU A 21 -12.62 4.66 -13.07
N LYS A 22 -11.82 5.43 -12.32
CA LYS A 22 -10.75 6.22 -12.89
C LYS A 22 -9.60 5.33 -13.35
N ALA A 23 -8.90 5.75 -14.40
CA ALA A 23 -7.74 5.04 -14.90
C ALA A 23 -6.53 5.20 -13.98
N ASP A 24 -6.40 6.35 -13.33
CA ASP A 24 -5.28 6.65 -12.46
C ASP A 24 -5.69 7.58 -11.33
N VAL A 25 -4.79 7.73 -10.36
CA VAL A 25 -4.97 8.63 -9.24
C VAL A 25 -3.63 9.27 -8.88
N ALA A 26 -3.65 10.55 -8.55
CA ALA A 26 -2.45 11.31 -8.21
C ALA A 26 -2.50 11.77 -6.76
N MET A 27 -1.33 11.90 -6.16
CA MET A 27 -1.19 12.34 -4.78
C MET A 27 0.21 12.90 -4.53
N PRO A 28 0.42 13.68 -3.47
CA PRO A 28 1.78 14.08 -3.10
C PRO A 28 2.62 12.84 -2.84
N SER A 29 3.86 12.83 -3.35
CA SER A 29 4.75 11.68 -3.24
C SER A 29 5.50 11.67 -1.91
N SER A 30 5.91 10.49 -1.48
CA SER A 30 6.86 10.28 -0.40
C SER A 30 7.57 8.95 -0.63
N LYS A 31 8.70 8.77 0.04
CA LYS A 31 9.46 7.52 -0.09
C LYS A 31 8.62 6.31 0.31
N LEU A 32 7.86 6.44 1.38
CA LEU A 32 7.02 5.34 1.86
C LEU A 32 5.89 5.03 0.87
N LYS A 33 5.24 6.05 0.33
CA LYS A 33 4.19 5.85 -0.67
C LYS A 33 4.73 5.16 -1.93
N ILE A 34 5.92 5.56 -2.38
CA ILE A 34 6.57 4.94 -3.53
C ILE A 34 6.86 3.46 -3.24
N ALA A 35 7.36 3.15 -2.05
CA ALA A 35 7.65 1.78 -1.65
C ALA A 35 6.38 0.93 -1.62
N ILE A 36 5.27 1.46 -1.12
CA ILE A 36 3.98 0.78 -1.12
C ILE A 36 3.50 0.55 -2.55
N ALA A 37 3.60 1.56 -3.40
CA ALA A 37 3.22 1.44 -4.82
C ALA A 37 4.04 0.36 -5.53
N GLN A 38 5.33 0.28 -5.24
CA GLN A 38 6.20 -0.75 -5.81
C GLN A 38 5.73 -2.15 -5.42
N VAL A 39 5.37 -2.34 -4.14
CA VAL A 39 4.83 -3.63 -3.66
C VAL A 39 3.51 -3.96 -4.36
N LEU A 40 2.61 -2.99 -4.48
CA LEU A 40 1.33 -3.19 -5.16
C LEU A 40 1.52 -3.59 -6.62
N LYS A 41 2.50 -2.99 -7.29
CA LYS A 41 2.82 -3.31 -8.68
C LYS A 41 3.38 -4.72 -8.80
N GLU A 42 4.33 -5.09 -7.93
CA GLU A 42 4.95 -6.41 -7.95
C GLU A 42 3.95 -7.52 -7.68
N GLU A 43 2.96 -7.24 -6.82
CA GLU A 43 1.92 -8.23 -6.49
C GLU A 43 0.77 -8.22 -7.50
N GLY A 44 0.81 -7.36 -8.50
CA GLY A 44 -0.18 -7.34 -9.56
C GLY A 44 -1.48 -6.62 -9.22
N TYR A 45 -1.48 -5.78 -8.18
CA TYR A 45 -2.67 -5.04 -7.78
C TYR A 45 -2.88 -3.75 -8.56
N ILE A 46 -1.81 -3.17 -9.12
CA ILE A 46 -1.89 -1.97 -9.94
C ILE A 46 -1.10 -2.21 -11.23
N GLU A 47 -1.39 -1.43 -12.29
CA GLU A 47 -0.66 -1.53 -13.55
C GLU A 47 0.74 -0.97 -13.42
N GLY A 48 0.88 0.16 -12.74
CA GLY A 48 2.16 0.79 -12.55
C GLY A 48 2.03 2.10 -11.81
N PHE A 49 3.13 2.80 -11.69
CA PHE A 49 3.14 4.13 -11.09
C PHE A 49 4.28 4.96 -11.66
N SER A 50 4.17 6.27 -11.53
CA SER A 50 5.23 7.20 -11.95
C SER A 50 5.31 8.34 -10.95
N VAL A 51 6.48 8.99 -10.90
CA VAL A 51 6.70 10.15 -10.06
C VAL A 51 7.11 11.31 -10.94
N ALA A 52 6.38 12.41 -10.87
CA ALA A 52 6.69 13.64 -11.58
C ALA A 52 7.13 14.69 -10.57
N THR A 53 8.23 15.38 -10.88
CA THR A 53 8.74 16.44 -10.01
C THR A 53 8.55 17.78 -10.71
N THR A 54 7.87 18.71 -10.02
CA THR A 54 7.69 20.09 -10.50
C THR A 54 8.20 21.01 -9.41
N GLY A 55 9.38 21.59 -9.65
CA GLY A 55 10.04 22.42 -8.66
C GLY A 55 10.40 21.61 -7.42
N ALA A 56 9.97 22.07 -6.24
CA ALA A 56 10.22 21.39 -4.98
C ALA A 56 9.18 20.30 -4.66
N LYS A 57 8.17 20.15 -5.50
CA LYS A 57 7.07 19.20 -5.26
C LYS A 57 7.21 17.97 -6.14
N ALA A 58 6.93 16.81 -5.55
CA ALA A 58 6.86 15.54 -6.27
C ALA A 58 5.46 14.99 -6.16
N GLU A 59 4.94 14.47 -7.27
CA GLU A 59 3.62 13.89 -7.34
C GLU A 59 3.72 12.44 -7.76
N LEU A 60 3.07 11.57 -7.02
CA LEU A 60 2.98 10.14 -7.34
C LEU A 60 1.66 9.90 -8.07
N LYS A 61 1.76 9.27 -9.23
CA LYS A 61 0.61 8.88 -10.02
C LYS A 61 0.55 7.36 -10.08
N ILE A 62 -0.58 6.79 -9.68
CA ILE A 62 -0.79 5.35 -9.67
C ILE A 62 -1.77 4.99 -10.77
N GLU A 63 -1.38 4.06 -11.64
CA GLU A 63 -2.25 3.56 -12.69
C GLU A 63 -3.01 2.36 -12.16
N LEU A 64 -4.32 2.51 -12.03
CA LEU A 64 -5.19 1.50 -11.45
C LEU A 64 -5.42 0.34 -12.43
N LYS A 65 -5.74 -0.82 -11.88
CA LYS A 65 -5.91 -2.04 -12.65
C LYS A 65 -7.31 -2.58 -12.49
N TYR A 66 -7.92 -2.94 -13.63
CA TYR A 66 -9.26 -3.50 -13.66
C TYR A 66 -9.25 -4.81 -14.45
N TYR A 67 -10.13 -5.71 -14.07
CA TYR A 67 -10.31 -6.97 -14.78
C TYR A 67 -11.79 -7.24 -14.92
N ALA A 68 -12.24 -7.46 -16.15
CA ALA A 68 -13.65 -7.71 -16.45
C ALA A 68 -14.59 -6.63 -15.87
N GLY A 69 -14.15 -5.36 -15.93
CA GLY A 69 -14.93 -4.21 -15.46
C GLY A 69 -14.91 -4.00 -13.96
N ARG A 70 -14.09 -4.75 -13.24
CA ARG A 70 -13.97 -4.64 -11.76
C ARG A 70 -12.56 -4.28 -11.33
N PRO A 71 -12.41 -3.49 -10.26
CA PRO A 71 -11.08 -3.23 -9.70
C PRO A 71 -10.42 -4.53 -9.26
N VAL A 72 -9.13 -4.65 -9.52
CA VAL A 72 -8.35 -5.80 -9.04
C VAL A 72 -8.24 -5.77 -7.52
N ILE A 73 -8.07 -4.59 -6.94
CA ILE A 73 -8.08 -4.45 -5.48
C ILE A 73 -9.53 -4.46 -5.00
N GLU A 74 -9.91 -5.52 -4.29
CA GLU A 74 -11.24 -5.62 -3.70
C GLU A 74 -11.28 -5.04 -2.30
N ARG A 75 -10.16 -5.12 -1.58
CA ARG A 75 -10.06 -4.69 -0.20
C ARG A 75 -8.71 -4.03 0.02
N ILE A 76 -8.72 -2.83 0.60
CA ILE A 76 -7.51 -2.12 0.98
C ILE A 76 -7.80 -1.36 2.27
N GLU A 77 -7.07 -1.66 3.34
CA GLU A 77 -7.34 -1.05 4.64
C GLU A 77 -6.07 -0.77 5.42
N ARG A 78 -6.08 0.37 6.08
CA ARG A 78 -5.00 0.82 6.94
C ARG A 78 -5.03 0.02 8.24
N ILE A 79 -3.89 -0.50 8.67
CA ILE A 79 -3.79 -1.27 9.92
C ILE A 79 -3.04 -0.45 10.98
N SER A 80 -1.76 -0.17 10.77
CA SER A 80 -1.00 0.66 11.71
C SER A 80 -1.32 2.13 11.45
N LYS A 81 -1.65 2.86 12.51
CA LYS A 81 -2.07 4.27 12.42
C LYS A 81 -1.23 5.11 13.35
N PRO A 82 -1.10 6.43 13.08
CA PRO A 82 -0.34 7.30 13.98
C PRO A 82 -0.78 7.23 15.44
N GLY A 83 -2.09 7.07 15.69
CA GLY A 83 -2.63 6.96 17.04
C GLY A 83 -2.58 5.57 17.63
N LEU A 84 -2.29 4.55 16.82
CA LEU A 84 -2.22 3.16 17.27
C LEU A 84 -1.33 2.37 16.34
N ARG A 85 -0.04 2.33 16.64
CA ARG A 85 0.93 1.59 15.84
C ARG A 85 0.79 0.09 16.05
N VAL A 86 0.92 -0.68 14.98
CA VAL A 86 0.82 -2.13 15.01
C VAL A 86 2.13 -2.72 14.51
N TYR A 87 2.87 -3.36 15.41
CA TYR A 87 4.13 -4.03 15.09
C TYR A 87 3.97 -5.53 15.34
N LYS A 88 4.54 -6.35 14.49
CA LYS A 88 4.53 -7.80 14.63
C LYS A 88 5.93 -8.36 14.45
N GLY A 89 6.29 -9.32 15.31
CA GLY A 89 7.54 -10.04 15.17
C GLY A 89 7.48 -11.02 14.00
N ARG A 90 8.63 -11.55 13.61
CA ARG A 90 8.76 -12.45 12.44
C ARG A 90 7.83 -13.66 12.48
N ASN A 91 7.49 -14.13 13.69
CA ASN A 91 6.63 -15.30 13.84
C ASN A 91 5.15 -14.95 13.95
N ASP A 92 4.82 -13.65 14.02
CA ASP A 92 3.46 -13.17 14.25
C ASP A 92 2.92 -12.35 13.08
N ILE A 93 3.61 -12.31 11.96
CA ILE A 93 3.16 -11.57 10.77
C ILE A 93 1.84 -12.19 10.29
N PRO A 94 0.76 -11.38 10.19
CA PRO A 94 -0.55 -11.94 9.84
C PRO A 94 -0.63 -12.37 8.38
N ARG A 95 -1.53 -13.31 8.12
CA ARG A 95 -1.90 -13.69 6.76
C ARG A 95 -3.25 -13.06 6.45
N VAL A 96 -3.38 -12.52 5.25
CA VAL A 96 -4.62 -11.86 4.82
C VAL A 96 -5.41 -12.84 3.98
N MET A 97 -6.66 -13.11 4.37
CA MET A 97 -7.57 -14.02 3.66
C MET A 97 -6.90 -15.37 3.36
N ASN A 98 -6.27 -15.97 4.38
CA ASN A 98 -5.57 -17.25 4.28
C ASN A 98 -4.51 -17.29 3.16
N GLY A 99 -3.86 -16.16 2.92
CA GLY A 99 -2.80 -16.07 1.91
C GLY A 99 -3.28 -15.64 0.53
N LEU A 100 -4.57 -15.39 0.35
CA LEU A 100 -5.09 -14.86 -0.92
C LEU A 100 -4.80 -13.37 -1.08
N GLY A 101 -4.69 -12.65 0.05
CA GLY A 101 -4.27 -11.26 0.05
C GLY A 101 -2.87 -11.09 0.61
N VAL A 102 -2.44 -9.85 0.79
CA VAL A 102 -1.12 -9.53 1.34
C VAL A 102 -1.24 -8.48 2.44
N ALA A 103 -0.34 -8.56 3.42
CA ALA A 103 -0.07 -7.47 4.34
C ALA A 103 1.19 -6.78 3.84
N ILE A 104 1.19 -5.45 3.81
CA ILE A 104 2.38 -4.68 3.47
C ILE A 104 3.03 -4.27 4.78
N VAL A 105 4.28 -4.67 4.96
CA VAL A 105 5.02 -4.54 6.22
C VAL A 105 6.25 -3.70 6.00
N SER A 106 6.47 -2.73 6.88
CA SER A 106 7.70 -1.94 6.90
C SER A 106 8.68 -2.63 7.84
N THR A 107 9.77 -3.15 7.30
CA THR A 107 10.77 -3.91 8.04
C THR A 107 12.12 -3.18 8.01
N PRO A 108 13.09 -3.58 8.86
CA PRO A 108 14.43 -3.01 8.77
C PRO A 108 15.11 -3.23 7.41
N GLN A 109 14.63 -4.20 6.62
CA GLN A 109 15.16 -4.48 5.29
C GLN A 109 14.32 -3.82 4.17
N GLY A 110 13.34 -3.00 4.53
CA GLY A 110 12.50 -2.29 3.57
C GLY A 110 11.03 -2.67 3.67
N VAL A 111 10.23 -2.04 2.83
CA VAL A 111 8.79 -2.31 2.74
C VAL A 111 8.59 -3.54 1.86
N MET A 112 7.86 -4.52 2.36
CA MET A 112 7.67 -5.79 1.67
C MET A 112 6.34 -6.42 2.05
N THR A 113 5.98 -7.51 1.35
CA THR A 113 4.79 -8.28 1.71
C THR A 113 5.05 -9.13 2.94
N ASP A 114 3.97 -9.58 3.59
CA ASP A 114 4.05 -10.52 4.70
C ASP A 114 4.81 -11.79 4.31
N ARG A 115 4.59 -12.27 3.09
CA ARG A 115 5.24 -13.48 2.57
C ARG A 115 6.75 -13.30 2.49
N LYS A 116 7.21 -12.18 1.94
CA LYS A 116 8.64 -11.89 1.87
C LYS A 116 9.25 -11.67 3.25
N ALA A 117 8.52 -11.01 4.16
CA ALA A 117 8.99 -10.79 5.53
C ALA A 117 9.17 -12.13 6.25
N ARG A 118 8.24 -13.06 6.11
CA ARG A 118 8.37 -14.39 6.70
C ARG A 118 9.56 -15.15 6.12
N THR A 119 9.75 -15.09 4.82
CA THR A 119 10.90 -15.74 4.15
C THR A 119 12.22 -15.14 4.60
N ALA A 120 12.28 -13.83 4.77
CA ALA A 120 13.49 -13.13 5.24
C ALA A 120 13.71 -13.29 6.75
N GLY A 121 12.70 -13.77 7.49
CA GLY A 121 12.78 -13.93 8.93
C GLY A 121 12.76 -12.62 9.70
N VAL A 122 12.04 -11.60 9.19
CA VAL A 122 11.97 -10.28 9.82
C VAL A 122 10.53 -9.90 10.12
N GLY A 123 10.35 -9.11 11.17
CA GLY A 123 9.08 -8.49 11.49
C GLY A 123 9.13 -6.99 11.26
N GLY A 124 8.05 -6.30 11.55
CA GLY A 124 7.99 -4.87 11.40
C GLY A 124 6.61 -4.30 11.63
N GLU A 125 6.41 -3.10 11.14
CA GLU A 125 5.14 -2.39 11.23
C GLU A 125 4.20 -2.84 10.12
N VAL A 126 3.02 -3.33 10.50
CA VAL A 126 2.01 -3.76 9.52
C VAL A 126 1.25 -2.52 9.04
N LEU A 127 1.57 -2.07 7.85
CA LEU A 127 1.04 -0.81 7.31
C LEU A 127 -0.41 -0.95 6.86
N CYS A 128 -0.71 -1.97 6.09
CA CYS A 128 -2.04 -2.15 5.51
C CYS A 128 -2.26 -3.58 5.05
N TYR A 129 -3.52 -3.92 4.82
CA TYR A 129 -3.93 -5.17 4.17
C TYR A 129 -4.47 -4.85 2.78
N VAL A 130 -4.16 -5.70 1.82
CA VAL A 130 -4.65 -5.59 0.44
C VAL A 130 -5.08 -6.96 -0.04
N ALA A 131 -6.24 -6.98 -0.66
CA ALA A 131 -6.74 -8.21 -1.26
C ALA A 131 -7.58 -7.92 -2.50
#